data_398d0cc77a6961701f6abec2b1739488
#
_entry.id   398d0cc77a6961701f6abec2b1739488
#
_cell.length_a   1.000
_cell.length_b   1.000
_cell.length_c   1.000
_cell.angle_alpha   90.00
_cell.angle_beta   90.00
_cell.angle_gamma   90.00
#
_symmetry.space_group_name_H-M   'P 1'
#
loop_
_entity.id
_entity.type
_entity.pdbx_description
1 polymer ?
#
loop_
_entity_poly.entity_id
_entity_poly.type
_entity_poly.pdbx_seq_one_letter_code
_entity_poly.pdbx_strand_id
1 'polypeptide(L)'
;LNDLAKDYNFVFKQTEKGILSIPLKDDKPMTDEELDKLSEEEIENLIELSNDLSQKAFDYIEKVKEIEKDLKGEIEKLREDNVFKVSSIHIDPVMKRYKANNSIYEYLNDMKYDIVKNYEMFIMEDDKKHLEKLLLIGDKKEDFMKRYEVNLFIDNKGKSGGPVIREMNPTYYNLFGKVEYANELGGLKT
;
A
#
# COMPACT_ATOMS: atom_id res chain seq x y z
N LEU A 1 -29.15 0.31 -2.66
CA LEU A 1 -29.61 1.65 -3.00
C LEU A 1 -30.78 1.63 -3.98
N ASN A 2 -30.69 0.87 -5.08
CA ASN A 2 -31.75 0.81 -6.07
C ASN A 2 -33.07 0.26 -5.50
N ASP A 3 -33.01 -0.73 -4.63
CA ASP A 3 -34.22 -1.27 -3.98
C ASP A 3 -34.81 -0.28 -2.99
N LEU A 4 -33.96 0.43 -2.24
CA LEU A 4 -34.39 1.53 -1.38
C LEU A 4 -35.10 2.64 -2.17
N ALA A 5 -34.57 3.01 -3.33
CA ALA A 5 -35.21 4.03 -4.16
C ALA A 5 -36.59 3.59 -4.69
N LYS A 6 -36.74 2.31 -5.05
CA LYS A 6 -38.03 1.74 -5.48
C LYS A 6 -39.09 1.75 -4.39
N ASP A 7 -38.71 1.48 -3.14
CA ASP A 7 -39.62 1.53 -1.99
C ASP A 7 -40.22 2.94 -1.79
N TYR A 8 -39.51 3.97 -2.25
CA TYR A 8 -39.94 5.36 -2.25
C TYR A 8 -40.60 5.81 -3.56
N ASN A 9 -40.76 4.91 -4.54
CA ASN A 9 -41.15 5.25 -5.92
C ASN A 9 -40.20 6.24 -6.61
N PHE A 10 -38.88 6.06 -6.39
CA PHE A 10 -37.81 6.81 -7.01
C PHE A 10 -36.81 5.90 -7.72
N VAL A 11 -36.00 6.50 -8.58
CA VAL A 11 -34.82 5.88 -9.17
C VAL A 11 -33.62 6.80 -9.01
N PHE A 12 -32.46 6.23 -8.68
CA PHE A 12 -31.22 6.97 -8.66
C PHE A 12 -30.59 7.03 -10.07
N LYS A 13 -30.23 8.22 -10.49
CA LYS A 13 -29.47 8.45 -11.73
C LYS A 13 -28.12 9.09 -11.39
N GLN A 14 -27.06 8.48 -11.87
CA GLN A 14 -25.72 9.05 -11.74
C GLN A 14 -25.54 10.18 -12.76
N THR A 15 -25.10 11.34 -12.30
CA THR A 15 -24.80 12.52 -13.11
C THR A 15 -23.37 12.99 -12.81
N GLU A 16 -22.84 13.88 -13.62
CA GLU A 16 -21.52 14.50 -13.40
C GLU A 16 -21.43 15.25 -12.05
N LYS A 17 -22.57 15.70 -11.52
CA LYS A 17 -22.67 16.45 -10.25
C LYS A 17 -22.98 15.56 -9.03
N GLY A 18 -23.22 14.26 -9.23
CA GLY A 18 -23.55 13.32 -8.17
C GLY A 18 -24.73 12.41 -8.50
N ILE A 19 -25.37 11.87 -7.47
CA ILE A 19 -26.55 11.00 -7.59
C ILE A 19 -27.80 11.86 -7.46
N LEU A 20 -28.67 11.78 -8.46
CA LEU A 20 -29.95 12.46 -8.46
C LEU A 20 -31.07 11.44 -8.27
N SER A 21 -32.02 11.70 -7.37
CA SER A 21 -33.24 10.92 -7.20
C SER A 21 -34.34 11.47 -8.13
N ILE A 22 -34.89 10.59 -8.96
CA ILE A 22 -35.95 10.95 -9.91
C ILE A 22 -37.20 10.18 -9.51
N PRO A 23 -38.37 10.84 -9.31
CA PRO A 23 -39.60 10.15 -8.96
C PRO A 23 -40.09 9.28 -10.11
N LEU A 24 -40.72 8.16 -9.80
CA LEU A 24 -41.30 7.22 -10.75
C LEU A 24 -42.82 7.41 -10.81
N LYS A 25 -43.34 7.31 -12.02
CA LYS A 25 -44.76 7.18 -12.31
C LYS A 25 -44.97 5.96 -13.20
N ASP A 26 -45.82 5.04 -12.81
CA ASP A 26 -46.05 3.78 -13.52
C ASP A 26 -44.71 3.04 -13.85
N ASP A 27 -43.80 2.95 -12.87
CA ASP A 27 -42.46 2.34 -12.95
C ASP A 27 -41.50 3.02 -13.97
N LYS A 28 -41.82 4.24 -14.42
CA LYS A 28 -40.97 5.02 -15.33
C LYS A 28 -40.55 6.34 -14.69
N PRO A 29 -39.33 6.80 -14.95
CA PRO A 29 -38.90 8.14 -14.50
C PRO A 29 -39.84 9.21 -15.00
N MET A 30 -40.32 10.08 -14.13
CA MET A 30 -41.16 11.20 -14.51
C MET A 30 -40.39 12.18 -15.38
N THR A 31 -41.05 12.71 -16.38
CA THR A 31 -40.50 13.76 -17.24
C THR A 31 -40.75 15.16 -16.66
N ASP A 32 -39.99 16.15 -17.11
CA ASP A 32 -40.13 17.53 -16.65
C ASP A 32 -41.57 18.06 -16.93
N GLU A 33 -42.17 17.67 -18.05
CA GLU A 33 -43.57 18.03 -18.40
C GLU A 33 -44.59 17.39 -17.44
N GLU A 34 -44.30 16.25 -16.83
CA GLU A 34 -45.16 15.59 -15.86
C GLU A 34 -45.00 16.21 -14.48
N LEU A 35 -43.79 16.62 -14.11
CA LEU A 35 -43.51 17.36 -12.87
C LEU A 35 -44.22 18.75 -12.89
N ASP A 36 -44.20 19.46 -14.02
CA ASP A 36 -44.84 20.76 -14.17
C ASP A 36 -46.38 20.73 -14.04
N LYS A 37 -46.99 19.55 -14.16
CA LYS A 37 -48.45 19.36 -14.04
C LYS A 37 -48.90 19.01 -12.62
N LEU A 38 -47.95 18.79 -11.69
CA LEU A 38 -48.28 18.48 -10.32
C LEU A 38 -48.75 19.72 -9.56
N SER A 39 -49.58 19.50 -8.58
CA SER A 39 -49.98 20.54 -7.63
C SER A 39 -48.83 20.89 -6.68
N GLU A 40 -48.90 22.10 -6.09
CA GLU A 40 -47.89 22.51 -5.10
C GLU A 40 -47.73 21.50 -3.94
N GLU A 41 -48.85 20.91 -3.46
CA GLU A 41 -48.89 19.92 -2.39
C GLU A 41 -48.20 18.60 -2.82
N GLU A 42 -48.39 18.16 -4.07
CA GLU A 42 -47.73 16.98 -4.61
C GLU A 42 -46.22 17.18 -4.78
N ILE A 43 -45.81 18.36 -5.22
CA ILE A 43 -44.38 18.72 -5.33
C ILE A 43 -43.70 18.75 -3.95
N GLU A 44 -44.38 19.36 -2.96
CA GLU A 44 -43.85 19.44 -1.59
C GLU A 44 -43.66 18.06 -1.00
N ASN A 45 -44.61 17.15 -1.19
CA ASN A 45 -44.52 15.75 -0.75
C ASN A 45 -43.39 15.00 -1.47
N LEU A 46 -43.22 15.19 -2.78
CA LEU A 46 -42.09 14.59 -3.52
C LEU A 46 -40.71 15.09 -3.03
N ILE A 47 -40.61 16.39 -2.69
CA ILE A 47 -39.39 16.97 -2.13
C ILE A 47 -39.08 16.35 -0.78
N GLU A 48 -40.07 16.20 0.11
CA GLU A 48 -39.89 15.59 1.44
C GLU A 48 -39.43 14.14 1.30
N LEU A 49 -40.08 13.35 0.46
CA LEU A 49 -39.71 11.96 0.18
C LEU A 49 -38.29 11.85 -0.44
N SER A 50 -37.94 12.74 -1.35
CA SER A 50 -36.63 12.80 -1.97
C SER A 50 -35.54 13.13 -0.95
N ASN A 51 -35.84 14.04 0.01
CA ASN A 51 -34.90 14.39 1.07
C ASN A 51 -34.68 13.22 2.04
N ASP A 52 -35.77 12.53 2.49
CA ASP A 52 -35.67 11.35 3.35
C ASP A 52 -34.91 10.21 2.65
N LEU A 53 -35.22 9.96 1.38
CA LEU A 53 -34.49 8.99 0.56
C LEU A 53 -33.01 9.34 0.44
N SER A 54 -32.68 10.61 0.22
CA SER A 54 -31.31 11.08 0.10
C SER A 54 -30.53 10.90 1.41
N GLN A 55 -31.15 11.20 2.54
CA GLN A 55 -30.56 11.00 3.86
C GLN A 55 -30.29 9.51 4.12
N LYS A 56 -31.25 8.64 3.84
CA LYS A 56 -31.06 7.19 3.99
C LYS A 56 -30.00 6.64 3.05
N ALA A 57 -29.96 7.13 1.81
CA ALA A 57 -28.92 6.74 0.86
C ALA A 57 -27.53 7.16 1.34
N PHE A 58 -27.41 8.35 1.91
CA PHE A 58 -26.17 8.84 2.52
C PHE A 58 -25.71 7.94 3.68
N ASP A 59 -26.62 7.62 4.60
CA ASP A 59 -26.34 6.75 5.75
C ASP A 59 -25.88 5.33 5.31
N TYR A 60 -26.47 4.81 4.23
CA TYR A 60 -26.02 3.54 3.64
C TYR A 60 -24.60 3.64 3.06
N ILE A 61 -24.31 4.72 2.34
CA ILE A 61 -22.98 4.95 1.73
C ILE A 61 -21.93 5.09 2.83
N GLU A 62 -22.23 5.79 3.91
CA GLU A 62 -21.32 5.90 5.07
C GLU A 62 -21.04 4.53 5.70
N LYS A 63 -22.08 3.73 5.94
CA LYS A 63 -21.92 2.38 6.47
C LYS A 63 -21.07 1.48 5.58
N VAL A 64 -21.27 1.55 4.27
CA VAL A 64 -20.46 0.79 3.31
C VAL A 64 -19.00 1.21 3.40
N LYS A 65 -18.71 2.52 3.44
CA LYS A 65 -17.33 3.04 3.58
C LYS A 65 -16.67 2.60 4.90
N GLU A 66 -17.44 2.58 5.98
CA GLU A 66 -16.95 2.11 7.29
C GLU A 66 -16.58 0.62 7.22
N ILE A 67 -17.47 -0.22 6.67
CA ILE A 67 -17.22 -1.65 6.49
C ILE A 67 -16.00 -1.90 5.57
N GLU A 68 -15.89 -1.16 4.46
CA GLU A 68 -14.74 -1.26 3.56
C GLU A 68 -13.42 -0.88 4.26
N LYS A 69 -13.46 0.15 5.09
CA LYS A 69 -12.30 0.57 5.89
C LYS A 69 -11.88 -0.49 6.90
N ASP A 70 -12.85 -1.05 7.62
CA ASP A 70 -12.59 -2.09 8.62
C ASP A 70 -12.06 -3.37 7.96
N LEU A 71 -12.69 -3.79 6.86
CA LEU A 71 -12.24 -4.94 6.07
C LEU A 71 -10.81 -4.75 5.56
N LYS A 72 -10.49 -3.57 5.06
CA LYS A 72 -9.12 -3.24 4.61
C LYS A 72 -8.12 -3.36 5.76
N GLY A 73 -8.49 -2.86 6.95
CA GLY A 73 -7.66 -2.97 8.16
C GLY A 73 -7.44 -4.42 8.59
N GLU A 74 -8.48 -5.25 8.55
CA GLU A 74 -8.37 -6.68 8.88
C GLU A 74 -7.51 -7.45 7.88
N ILE A 75 -7.67 -7.16 6.58
CA ILE A 75 -6.83 -7.77 5.52
C ILE A 75 -5.36 -7.41 5.72
N GLU A 76 -5.07 -6.14 6.00
CA GLU A 76 -3.70 -5.68 6.23
C GLU A 76 -3.06 -6.37 7.44
N LYS A 77 -3.78 -6.42 8.56
CA LYS A 77 -3.33 -7.14 9.76
C LYS A 77 -3.08 -8.64 9.48
N LEU A 78 -3.96 -9.28 8.72
CA LEU A 78 -3.78 -10.68 8.34
C LEU A 78 -2.53 -10.88 7.48
N ARG A 79 -2.24 -9.95 6.58
CA ARG A 79 -1.03 -9.96 5.75
C ARG A 79 0.22 -9.81 6.61
N GLU A 80 0.26 -8.81 7.49
CA GLU A 80 1.37 -8.59 8.42
C GLU A 80 1.64 -9.83 9.29
N ASP A 81 0.59 -10.43 9.87
CA ASP A 81 0.71 -11.64 10.68
C ASP A 81 1.28 -12.83 9.87
N ASN A 82 0.88 -12.99 8.62
CA ASN A 82 1.40 -14.05 7.76
C ASN A 82 2.85 -13.80 7.38
N VAL A 83 3.21 -12.58 7.01
CA VAL A 83 4.60 -12.20 6.68
C VAL A 83 5.48 -12.39 7.91
N PHE A 84 5.02 -11.99 9.09
CA PHE A 84 5.74 -12.21 10.35
C PHE A 84 6.01 -13.69 10.62
N LYS A 85 5.00 -14.55 10.44
CA LYS A 85 5.14 -16.01 10.61
C LYS A 85 6.15 -16.60 9.63
N VAL A 86 6.05 -16.24 8.35
CA VAL A 86 6.99 -16.72 7.32
C VAL A 86 8.40 -16.25 7.59
N SER A 87 8.60 -14.96 7.91
CA SER A 87 9.90 -14.40 8.27
C SER A 87 10.50 -15.12 9.49
N SER A 88 9.67 -15.40 10.50
CA SER A 88 10.09 -16.09 11.71
C SER A 88 10.62 -17.50 11.43
N ILE A 89 10.03 -18.23 10.49
CA ILE A 89 10.51 -19.59 10.12
C ILE A 89 11.98 -19.54 9.68
N HIS A 90 12.39 -18.50 8.98
CA HIS A 90 13.75 -18.37 8.44
C HIS A 90 14.71 -17.64 9.38
N ILE A 91 14.25 -16.61 10.06
CA ILE A 91 15.10 -15.73 10.89
C ILE A 91 15.31 -16.28 12.30
N ASP A 92 14.28 -16.86 12.94
CA ASP A 92 14.39 -17.35 14.32
C ASP A 92 15.46 -18.42 14.55
N PRO A 93 15.72 -19.36 13.62
CA PRO A 93 16.84 -20.30 13.76
C PRO A 93 18.21 -19.59 13.79
N VAL A 94 18.36 -18.51 12.99
CA VAL A 94 19.58 -17.69 12.98
C VAL A 94 19.69 -16.90 14.28
N MET A 95 18.61 -16.27 14.75
CA MET A 95 18.58 -15.57 16.05
C MET A 95 18.97 -16.48 17.20
N LYS A 96 18.49 -17.73 17.22
CA LYS A 96 18.87 -18.72 18.24
C LYS A 96 20.35 -19.02 18.22
N ARG A 97 20.98 -19.11 17.05
CA ARG A 97 22.43 -19.36 16.89
C ARG A 97 23.26 -18.20 17.46
N TYR A 98 22.80 -16.97 17.28
CA TYR A 98 23.51 -15.76 17.70
C TYR A 98 22.97 -15.15 18.99
N LYS A 99 22.19 -15.89 19.77
CA LYS A 99 21.57 -15.43 21.02
C LYS A 99 22.55 -14.79 22.02
N ALA A 100 23.83 -15.26 22.05
CA ALA A 100 24.86 -14.71 22.92
C ALA A 100 25.41 -13.35 22.45
N ASN A 101 25.13 -12.92 21.22
CA ASN A 101 25.56 -11.64 20.68
C ASN A 101 24.34 -10.73 20.53
N ASN A 102 24.21 -9.80 21.47
CA ASN A 102 23.04 -8.90 21.55
C ASN A 102 22.85 -8.06 20.28
N SER A 103 23.94 -7.51 19.74
CA SER A 103 23.87 -6.66 18.55
C SER A 103 23.37 -7.41 17.31
N ILE A 104 23.82 -8.67 17.13
CA ILE A 104 23.33 -9.51 16.02
C ILE A 104 21.86 -9.88 16.25
N TYR A 105 21.51 -10.20 17.51
CA TYR A 105 20.14 -10.55 17.84
C TYR A 105 19.16 -9.41 17.59
N GLU A 106 19.50 -8.20 18.02
CA GLU A 106 18.70 -6.98 17.79
C GLU A 106 18.58 -6.67 16.28
N TYR A 107 19.70 -6.72 15.55
CA TYR A 107 19.69 -6.53 14.11
C TYR A 107 18.73 -7.48 13.38
N LEU A 108 18.78 -8.78 13.71
CA LEU A 108 17.90 -9.78 13.10
C LEU A 108 16.44 -9.56 13.48
N ASN A 109 16.18 -9.09 14.70
CA ASN A 109 14.84 -8.73 15.13
C ASN A 109 14.30 -7.51 14.36
N ASP A 110 15.11 -6.46 14.23
CA ASP A 110 14.77 -5.25 13.48
C ASP A 110 14.54 -5.57 11.99
N MET A 111 15.40 -6.43 11.42
CA MET A 111 15.23 -6.93 10.05
C MET A 111 13.88 -7.63 9.87
N LYS A 112 13.46 -8.44 10.84
CA LYS A 112 12.16 -9.12 10.79
C LYS A 112 10.99 -8.15 10.78
N TYR A 113 11.03 -7.10 11.61
CA TYR A 113 10.02 -6.05 11.61
C TYR A 113 10.04 -5.19 10.34
N ASP A 114 11.23 -4.89 9.80
CA ASP A 114 11.36 -4.14 8.55
C ASP A 114 10.78 -4.93 7.36
N ILE A 115 10.98 -6.25 7.32
CA ILE A 115 10.37 -7.13 6.31
C ILE A 115 8.84 -7.08 6.39
N VAL A 116 8.27 -7.15 7.61
CA VAL A 116 6.82 -7.06 7.80
C VAL A 116 6.29 -5.73 7.33
N LYS A 117 6.94 -4.64 7.70
CA LYS A 117 6.53 -3.29 7.34
C LYS A 117 6.61 -3.02 5.82
N ASN A 118 7.55 -3.64 5.15
CA ASN A 118 7.83 -3.43 3.72
C ASN A 118 7.50 -4.67 2.88
N TYR A 119 6.58 -5.51 3.33
CA TYR A 119 6.29 -6.80 2.70
C TYR A 119 5.92 -6.69 1.22
N GLU A 120 5.31 -5.60 0.82
CA GLU A 120 4.93 -5.35 -0.58
C GLU A 120 6.12 -5.41 -1.53
N MET A 121 7.30 -4.96 -1.09
CA MET A 121 8.54 -5.00 -1.88
C MET A 121 9.00 -6.43 -2.19
N PHE A 122 8.60 -7.41 -1.36
CA PHE A 122 8.92 -8.83 -1.54
C PHE A 122 7.91 -9.56 -2.41
N ILE A 123 6.64 -9.11 -2.43
CA ILE A 123 5.53 -9.76 -3.15
C ILE A 123 5.40 -9.25 -4.59
N MET A 124 6.07 -8.13 -4.94
CA MET A 124 6.04 -7.62 -6.31
C MET A 124 6.49 -8.71 -7.29
N GLU A 125 5.52 -9.39 -7.88
CA GLU A 125 5.73 -10.34 -8.96
C GLU A 125 6.27 -9.62 -10.20
N ASP A 126 7.16 -10.30 -10.92
CA ASP A 126 7.61 -9.93 -12.28
C ASP A 126 6.44 -10.06 -13.29
N ASP A 127 5.37 -9.31 -13.07
CA ASP A 127 4.24 -9.29 -13.98
C ASP A 127 4.65 -8.53 -15.25
N LYS A 128 5.09 -9.30 -16.25
CA LYS A 128 5.59 -8.85 -17.56
C LYS A 128 4.65 -7.95 -18.35
N LYS A 129 3.48 -7.63 -17.82
CA LYS A 129 2.44 -6.82 -18.49
C LYS A 129 2.58 -5.30 -18.29
N HIS A 130 3.51 -4.83 -17.45
CA HIS A 130 3.70 -3.39 -17.21
C HIS A 130 5.18 -3.01 -17.38
N LEU A 131 5.71 -3.20 -18.59
CA LEU A 131 7.12 -3.01 -18.92
C LEU A 131 7.66 -1.63 -18.50
N GLU A 132 6.90 -0.55 -18.62
CA GLU A 132 7.32 0.79 -18.22
C GLU A 132 7.37 0.99 -16.70
N LYS A 133 6.46 0.35 -15.97
CA LYS A 133 6.49 0.33 -14.50
C LYS A 133 7.59 -0.57 -13.95
N LEU A 134 7.91 -1.64 -14.68
CA LEU A 134 8.95 -2.62 -14.31
C LEU A 134 10.35 -2.00 -14.33
N LEU A 135 10.67 -1.16 -15.31
CA LEU A 135 11.97 -0.50 -15.42
C LEU A 135 12.24 0.45 -14.26
N LEU A 136 11.21 1.17 -13.77
CA LEU A 136 11.35 2.10 -12.64
C LEU A 136 11.26 1.41 -11.27
N ILE A 137 10.62 0.24 -11.19
CA ILE A 137 10.40 -0.51 -9.95
C ILE A 137 11.49 -1.57 -9.74
N GLY A 138 12.04 -2.15 -10.83
CA GLY A 138 13.12 -3.13 -10.76
C GLY A 138 14.32 -2.61 -10.01
N ASP A 139 14.81 -1.44 -10.37
CA ASP A 139 15.95 -0.78 -9.70
C ASP A 139 15.65 -0.50 -8.22
N LYS A 140 14.44 -0.06 -7.90
CA LYS A 140 14.03 0.20 -6.52
C LYS A 140 13.96 -1.07 -5.66
N LYS A 141 13.52 -2.20 -6.24
CA LYS A 141 13.46 -3.49 -5.52
C LYS A 141 14.87 -4.00 -5.26
N GLU A 142 15.77 -3.95 -6.24
CA GLU A 142 17.16 -4.36 -6.08
C GLU A 142 17.87 -3.51 -5.04
N ASP A 143 17.76 -2.19 -5.11
CA ASP A 143 18.33 -1.27 -4.10
C ASP A 143 17.72 -1.50 -2.71
N PHE A 144 16.42 -1.79 -2.64
CA PHE A 144 15.77 -2.13 -1.39
C PHE A 144 16.31 -3.43 -0.80
N MET A 145 16.55 -4.46 -1.61
CA MET A 145 17.06 -5.76 -1.15
C MET A 145 18.49 -5.69 -0.65
N LYS A 146 19.30 -4.75 -1.16
CA LYS A 146 20.69 -4.53 -0.70
C LYS A 146 20.78 -4.24 0.80
N ARG A 147 19.75 -3.67 1.43
CA ARG A 147 19.73 -3.39 2.89
C ARG A 147 19.79 -4.65 3.76
N TYR A 148 19.41 -5.81 3.20
CA TYR A 148 19.45 -7.09 3.89
C TYR A 148 20.73 -7.90 3.59
N GLU A 149 21.57 -7.39 2.68
CA GLU A 149 22.84 -8.04 2.37
C GLU A 149 23.87 -7.75 3.45
N VAL A 150 24.59 -8.81 3.83
CA VAL A 150 25.70 -8.69 4.79
C VAL A 150 27.01 -8.59 4.04
N ASN A 151 27.63 -7.41 4.07
CA ASN A 151 28.93 -7.18 3.46
C ASN A 151 30.05 -7.60 4.42
N LEU A 152 30.92 -8.49 3.96
CA LEU A 152 32.17 -8.82 4.65
C LEU A 152 33.21 -7.74 4.39
N PHE A 153 33.38 -6.83 5.34
CA PHE A 153 34.30 -5.71 5.18
C PHE A 153 35.78 -6.13 5.24
N ILE A 154 36.12 -7.05 6.13
CA ILE A 154 37.46 -7.61 6.28
C ILE A 154 37.37 -9.11 6.52
N ASP A 155 37.97 -9.91 5.64
CA ASP A 155 38.12 -11.36 5.85
C ASP A 155 39.45 -11.68 6.50
N ASN A 156 39.37 -12.05 7.78
CA ASN A 156 40.54 -12.53 8.57
C ASN A 156 40.64 -14.06 8.61
N LYS A 157 39.88 -14.78 7.77
CA LYS A 157 39.92 -16.26 7.76
C LYS A 157 41.32 -16.77 7.45
N GLY A 158 41.83 -17.60 8.35
CA GLY A 158 43.21 -18.18 8.21
C GLY A 158 44.33 -17.27 8.68
N LYS A 159 44.04 -16.11 9.30
CA LYS A 159 45.05 -15.25 9.92
C LYS A 159 45.07 -15.44 11.45
N SER A 160 46.26 -15.55 12.02
CA SER A 160 46.45 -15.75 13.48
C SER A 160 46.53 -14.44 14.28
N GLY A 161 46.24 -13.29 13.67
CA GLY A 161 46.29 -11.97 14.30
C GLY A 161 45.66 -10.90 13.46
N GLY A 162 45.70 -9.65 13.88
CA GLY A 162 45.25 -8.52 13.08
C GLY A 162 45.99 -8.45 11.75
N PRO A 163 45.31 -8.05 10.65
CA PRO A 163 45.95 -7.94 9.36
C PRO A 163 47.00 -6.82 9.37
N VAL A 164 48.21 -7.15 8.93
CA VAL A 164 49.27 -6.16 8.70
C VAL A 164 49.41 -5.96 7.20
N ILE A 165 49.02 -4.80 6.74
CA ILE A 165 49.10 -4.42 5.31
C ILE A 165 50.20 -3.40 5.18
N ARG A 166 51.18 -3.71 4.32
CA ARG A 166 52.23 -2.75 3.92
C ARG A 166 51.87 -2.11 2.61
N GLU A 167 51.46 -0.84 2.67
CA GLU A 167 51.17 -0.08 1.47
C GLU A 167 52.47 0.45 0.88
N MET A 168 52.77 0.04 -0.38
CA MET A 168 54.01 0.42 -1.09
C MET A 168 53.90 1.76 -1.79
N ASN A 169 52.68 2.24 -2.04
CA ASN A 169 52.39 3.54 -2.63
C ASN A 169 51.35 4.28 -1.80
N PRO A 170 51.76 4.93 -0.70
CA PRO A 170 50.83 5.48 0.31
C PRO A 170 50.24 6.81 -0.19
N THR A 171 49.36 6.73 -1.18
CA THR A 171 48.52 7.87 -1.62
C THR A 171 47.33 8.02 -0.69
N TYR A 172 46.74 9.19 -0.65
CA TYR A 172 45.49 9.42 0.13
C TYR A 172 44.42 8.39 -0.21
N TYR A 173 44.22 8.09 -1.47
CA TYR A 173 43.21 7.13 -1.93
C TYR A 173 43.54 5.69 -1.53
N ASN A 174 44.78 5.30 -1.53
CA ASN A 174 45.16 3.94 -1.12
C ASN A 174 45.08 3.72 0.39
N LEU A 175 45.22 4.79 1.18
CA LEU A 175 45.13 4.71 2.65
C LEU A 175 43.71 4.89 3.19
N PHE A 176 42.94 5.82 2.58
CA PHE A 176 41.63 6.23 3.09
C PHE A 176 40.47 5.86 2.17
N GLY A 177 40.78 5.31 0.98
CA GLY A 177 39.77 5.01 -0.02
C GLY A 177 39.33 6.24 -0.82
N LYS A 178 38.42 6.03 -1.73
CA LYS A 178 37.79 7.08 -2.56
C LYS A 178 36.28 6.82 -2.62
N VAL A 179 35.54 7.90 -2.77
CA VAL A 179 34.11 7.80 -3.08
C VAL A 179 33.98 7.69 -4.61
N GLU A 180 33.37 6.62 -5.07
CA GLU A 180 33.05 6.45 -6.49
C GLU A 180 31.57 6.82 -6.69
N TYR A 181 31.32 7.61 -7.74
CA TYR A 181 29.98 8.03 -8.11
C TYR A 181 29.53 7.23 -9.34
N ALA A 182 28.41 6.55 -9.23
CA ALA A 182 27.77 5.95 -10.41
C ALA A 182 26.86 6.98 -11.08
N ASN A 183 26.99 7.09 -12.41
CA ASN A 183 26.06 7.89 -13.21
C ASN A 183 24.81 7.05 -13.47
N GLU A 184 23.74 7.32 -12.74
CA GLU A 184 22.41 6.83 -13.08
C GLU A 184 21.61 7.96 -13.76
N LEU A 185 20.70 7.58 -14.67
CA LEU A 185 19.84 8.49 -15.42
C LEU A 185 19.15 9.51 -14.49
N GLY A 186 19.76 10.69 -14.37
CA GLY A 186 19.19 11.82 -13.61
C GLY A 186 19.91 12.25 -12.34
N GLY A 187 21.04 11.67 -11.95
CA GLY A 187 21.81 12.13 -10.79
C GLY A 187 23.06 11.31 -10.48
N LEU A 188 23.96 11.90 -9.67
CA LEU A 188 25.12 11.21 -9.09
C LEU A 188 24.66 10.51 -7.81
N LYS A 189 24.79 9.17 -7.75
CA LYS A 189 24.62 8.37 -6.53
C LYS A 189 25.98 8.01 -5.94
N THR A 190 26.13 8.14 -4.63
CA THR A 190 27.29 7.67 -3.85
C THR A 190 27.08 6.28 -3.34
#